data_6bb73736f891978710c5f1bd967e593a
#
_entry.id   6bb73736f891978710c5f1bd967e593a
#
_cell.length_a   1.000
_cell.length_b   1.000
_cell.length_c   1.000
_cell.angle_alpha   90.00
_cell.angle_beta   90.00
_cell.angle_gamma   90.00
#
_symmetry.space_group_name_H-M   'P 1'
#
loop_
_entity.id
_entity.type
_entity.pdbx_description
1 polymer ?
#
loop_
_entity_poly.entity_id
_entity_poly.type
_entity_poly.pdbx_seq_one_letter_code
_entity_poly.pdbx_strand_id
1 'polypeptide(L)'
;MYAIAAVDQHWGIGRDNALLFHISADMKRFRALTEGKTVLMGRKTLQSLPGGRGLPRRRNIVLTGDRDFAAENAEIVHFPVEAVFQAGEDAWIIGGESVYRRFLPLCDRVYITKILADGHADAFFPDLDADPQWQVDSESEIMEEDGLRYQFVEYVPAPEETLLPSPAEETQEPPLFAPPADFSAFSGF
;
A
#
# COMPACT_ATOMS: atom_id res chain seq x y z
N MET A 1 1.04 11.70 0.09
CA MET A 1 0.62 10.95 -1.13
C MET A 1 -0.57 10.06 -0.81
N TYR A 2 -1.29 9.58 -1.82
CA TYR A 2 -2.44 8.68 -1.67
C TYR A 2 -2.24 7.45 -2.54
N ALA A 3 -2.81 6.30 -2.14
CA ALA A 3 -2.89 5.13 -3.01
C ALA A 3 -4.35 4.73 -3.21
N ILE A 4 -4.68 4.18 -4.37
CA ILE A 4 -6.01 3.69 -4.69
C ILE A 4 -5.93 2.38 -5.47
N ALA A 5 -6.68 1.36 -5.05
CA ALA A 5 -6.75 0.07 -5.71
C ALA A 5 -8.08 -0.63 -5.47
N ALA A 6 -8.47 -1.48 -6.42
CA ALA A 6 -9.49 -2.51 -6.22
C ALA A 6 -8.76 -3.85 -5.99
N VAL A 7 -9.12 -4.56 -4.93
CA VAL A 7 -8.50 -5.82 -4.55
C VAL A 7 -9.55 -6.92 -4.39
N ASP A 8 -9.18 -8.14 -4.73
CA ASP A 8 -9.97 -9.33 -4.43
C ASP A 8 -9.80 -9.75 -2.95
N GLN A 9 -10.44 -10.87 -2.56
CA GLN A 9 -10.37 -11.37 -1.18
C GLN A 9 -8.97 -11.80 -0.73
N HIS A 10 -7.99 -11.87 -1.64
CA HIS A 10 -6.59 -12.22 -1.40
C HIS A 10 -5.62 -11.05 -1.69
N TRP A 11 -6.14 -9.82 -1.73
CA TRP A 11 -5.39 -8.62 -2.09
C TRP A 11 -4.86 -8.61 -3.53
N GLY A 12 -5.40 -9.44 -4.41
CA GLY A 12 -5.11 -9.46 -5.83
C GLY A 12 -5.64 -8.21 -6.53
N ILE A 13 -4.85 -7.64 -7.44
CA ILE A 13 -5.18 -6.41 -8.18
C ILE A 13 -5.30 -6.61 -9.68
N GLY A 14 -4.74 -7.69 -10.21
CA GLY A 14 -4.73 -7.95 -11.64
C GLY A 14 -4.31 -9.36 -11.99
N ARG A 15 -4.57 -9.71 -13.25
CA ARG A 15 -4.12 -10.95 -13.87
C ARG A 15 -3.85 -10.68 -15.34
N ASP A 16 -2.75 -11.22 -15.86
CA ASP A 16 -2.35 -11.07 -17.28
C ASP A 16 -2.34 -9.59 -17.73
N ASN A 17 -1.89 -8.69 -16.83
CA ASN A 17 -1.86 -7.24 -17.03
C ASN A 17 -3.24 -6.60 -17.27
N ALA A 18 -4.32 -7.18 -16.73
CA ALA A 18 -5.67 -6.64 -16.77
C ALA A 18 -6.29 -6.59 -15.36
N LEU A 19 -7.31 -5.76 -15.17
CA LEU A 19 -8.08 -5.73 -13.92
C LEU A 19 -8.84 -7.05 -13.73
N LEU A 20 -8.96 -7.51 -12.47
CA LEU A 20 -9.68 -8.74 -12.13
C LEU A 20 -11.20 -8.62 -12.35
N PHE A 21 -11.74 -7.45 -12.00
CA PHE A 21 -13.17 -7.19 -12.03
C PHE A 21 -13.45 -5.79 -12.60
N HIS A 22 -14.64 -5.62 -13.11
CA HIS A 22 -15.12 -4.34 -13.58
C HIS A 22 -16.39 -3.96 -12.78
N ILE A 23 -16.25 -2.97 -11.89
CA ILE A 23 -17.33 -2.44 -11.07
C ILE A 23 -17.49 -0.95 -11.40
N SER A 24 -18.65 -0.57 -11.90
CA SER A 24 -18.90 0.81 -12.37
C SER A 24 -18.79 1.82 -11.24
N ALA A 25 -19.23 1.46 -10.04
CA ALA A 25 -19.13 2.31 -8.85
C ALA A 25 -17.65 2.56 -8.47
N ASP A 26 -16.79 1.54 -8.55
CA ASP A 26 -15.34 1.67 -8.33
C ASP A 26 -14.71 2.60 -9.36
N MET A 27 -15.01 2.42 -10.63
CA MET A 27 -14.50 3.27 -11.72
C MET A 27 -14.94 4.74 -11.58
N LYS A 28 -16.18 4.99 -11.14
CA LYS A 28 -16.68 6.33 -10.83
C LYS A 28 -15.93 6.96 -9.66
N ARG A 29 -15.72 6.19 -8.57
CA ARG A 29 -14.94 6.64 -7.40
C ARG A 29 -13.51 6.96 -7.78
N PHE A 30 -12.83 6.07 -8.49
CA PHE A 30 -11.48 6.27 -9.01
C PHE A 30 -11.36 7.57 -9.80
N ARG A 31 -12.30 7.79 -10.74
CA ARG A 31 -12.34 9.01 -11.54
C ARG A 31 -12.55 10.25 -10.67
N ALA A 32 -13.51 10.24 -9.77
CA ALA A 32 -13.84 11.38 -8.92
C ALA A 32 -12.65 11.79 -8.02
N LEU A 33 -11.90 10.82 -7.51
CA LEU A 33 -10.76 11.08 -6.62
C LEU A 33 -9.50 11.52 -7.36
N THR A 34 -9.30 11.06 -8.60
CA THR A 34 -8.04 11.28 -9.34
C THR A 34 -8.13 12.35 -10.43
N GLU A 35 -9.32 12.76 -10.86
CA GLU A 35 -9.49 13.77 -11.92
C GLU A 35 -8.90 15.12 -11.49
N GLY A 36 -8.12 15.74 -12.37
CA GLY A 36 -7.39 16.99 -12.09
C GLY A 36 -6.15 16.81 -11.22
N LYS A 37 -5.79 15.56 -10.85
CA LYS A 37 -4.66 15.24 -9.98
C LYS A 37 -3.49 14.66 -10.77
N THR A 38 -2.34 14.56 -10.10
CA THR A 38 -1.20 13.79 -10.58
C THR A 38 -1.40 12.32 -10.21
N VAL A 39 -1.21 11.42 -11.18
CA VAL A 39 -1.22 9.96 -10.95
C VAL A 39 0.16 9.39 -11.23
N LEU A 40 0.62 8.50 -10.37
CA LEU A 40 1.88 7.78 -10.48
C LEU A 40 1.62 6.30 -10.68
N MET A 41 2.23 5.72 -11.71
CA MET A 41 2.06 4.31 -12.08
C MET A 41 3.34 3.72 -12.66
N GLY A 42 3.39 2.40 -12.74
CA GLY A 42 4.40 1.68 -13.49
C GLY A 42 4.03 1.51 -14.97
N ARG A 43 5.04 1.20 -15.80
CA ARG A 43 4.86 0.98 -17.24
C ARG A 43 3.76 -0.03 -17.57
N LYS A 44 3.72 -1.19 -16.89
CA LYS A 44 2.71 -2.23 -17.15
C LYS A 44 1.30 -1.72 -16.88
N THR A 45 1.12 -0.92 -15.84
CA THR A 45 -0.17 -0.30 -15.53
C THR A 45 -0.59 0.66 -16.65
N LEU A 46 0.32 1.52 -17.12
CA LEU A 46 0.02 2.38 -18.28
C LEU A 46 -0.40 1.57 -19.51
N GLN A 47 0.33 0.50 -19.81
CA GLN A 47 0.04 -0.37 -20.96
C GLN A 47 -1.31 -1.10 -20.85
N SER A 48 -1.84 -1.29 -19.63
CA SER A 48 -3.17 -1.86 -19.38
C SER A 48 -4.31 -0.84 -19.51
N LEU A 49 -4.00 0.46 -19.50
CA LEU A 49 -5.00 1.50 -19.69
C LEU A 49 -5.53 1.54 -21.13
N PRO A 50 -6.74 2.05 -21.36
CA PRO A 50 -7.30 2.17 -22.71
C PRO A 50 -6.36 2.89 -23.68
N GLY A 51 -5.96 2.20 -24.74
CA GLY A 51 -5.03 2.71 -25.74
C GLY A 51 -3.57 2.78 -25.31
N GLY A 52 -3.20 2.25 -24.14
CA GLY A 52 -1.82 2.24 -23.64
C GLY A 52 -1.23 3.64 -23.41
N ARG A 53 -2.07 4.61 -23.10
CA ARG A 53 -1.71 6.02 -22.91
C ARG A 53 -2.20 6.55 -21.57
N GLY A 54 -1.64 7.70 -21.14
CA GLY A 54 -2.00 8.34 -19.88
C GLY A 54 -3.48 8.73 -19.81
N LEU A 55 -4.03 8.69 -18.62
CA LEU A 55 -5.43 9.00 -18.34
C LEU A 55 -5.74 10.46 -18.70
N PRO A 56 -6.89 10.75 -19.37
CA PRO A 56 -7.27 12.12 -19.69
C PRO A 56 -7.55 12.95 -18.43
N ARG A 57 -7.32 14.26 -18.51
CA ARG A 57 -7.51 15.23 -17.43
C ARG A 57 -6.76 14.89 -16.13
N ARG A 58 -5.59 14.28 -16.25
CA ARG A 58 -4.66 13.98 -15.17
C ARG A 58 -3.24 14.23 -15.65
N ARG A 59 -2.36 14.60 -14.74
CA ARG A 59 -0.93 14.55 -14.99
C ARG A 59 -0.46 13.11 -14.73
N ASN A 60 0.07 12.45 -15.75
CA ASN A 60 0.45 11.05 -15.66
C ASN A 60 1.97 10.93 -15.55
N ILE A 61 2.46 10.33 -14.48
CA ILE A 61 3.87 10.01 -14.26
C ILE A 61 4.04 8.50 -14.30
N VAL A 62 4.97 8.04 -15.11
CA VAL A 62 5.23 6.60 -15.31
C VAL A 62 6.65 6.27 -14.93
N LEU A 63 6.79 5.45 -13.90
CA LEU A 63 8.09 4.93 -13.47
C LEU A 63 8.43 3.65 -14.26
N THR A 64 9.57 3.68 -14.94
CA THR A 64 10.09 2.51 -15.66
C THR A 64 11.62 2.52 -15.74
N GLY A 65 12.24 1.34 -15.63
CA GLY A 65 13.68 1.18 -15.91
C GLY A 65 14.04 1.16 -17.40
N ASP A 66 13.04 1.06 -18.27
CA ASP A 66 13.23 1.09 -19.74
C ASP A 66 13.46 2.52 -20.21
N ARG A 67 14.67 2.81 -20.65
CA ARG A 67 15.10 4.17 -21.03
C ARG A 67 14.57 4.62 -22.39
N ASP A 68 14.17 3.68 -23.21
CA ASP A 68 13.64 3.96 -24.56
C ASP A 68 12.10 4.02 -24.57
N PHE A 69 11.48 3.78 -23.41
CA PHE A 69 10.02 3.81 -23.29
C PHE A 69 9.48 5.24 -23.38
N ALA A 70 8.51 5.42 -24.25
CA ALA A 70 7.74 6.64 -24.39
C ALA A 70 6.26 6.32 -24.51
N ALA A 71 5.40 7.21 -24.06
CA ALA A 71 3.95 7.04 -24.16
C ALA A 71 3.24 8.39 -24.31
N GLU A 72 2.09 8.35 -24.98
CA GLU A 72 1.25 9.53 -25.15
C GLU A 72 0.62 9.95 -23.81
N ASN A 73 0.55 11.25 -23.55
CA ASN A 73 -0.01 11.85 -22.34
C ASN A 73 0.60 11.31 -21.04
N ALA A 74 1.92 11.06 -21.01
CA ALA A 74 2.64 10.57 -19.86
C ALA A 74 4.06 11.16 -19.78
N GLU A 75 4.48 11.51 -18.58
CA GLU A 75 5.84 11.90 -18.24
C GLU A 75 6.57 10.64 -17.74
N ILE A 76 7.71 10.32 -18.37
CA ILE A 76 8.47 9.11 -18.04
C ILE A 76 9.59 9.47 -17.08
N VAL A 77 9.68 8.72 -15.98
CA VAL A 77 10.73 8.83 -14.98
C VAL A 77 11.41 7.47 -14.78
N HIS A 78 12.69 7.48 -14.46
CA HIS A 78 13.47 6.24 -14.39
C HIS A 78 13.90 5.89 -12.96
N PHE A 79 13.83 6.84 -12.05
CA PHE A 79 14.24 6.64 -10.67
C PHE A 79 13.10 6.93 -9.69
N PRO A 80 12.97 6.13 -8.60
CA PRO A 80 11.92 6.34 -7.60
C PRO A 80 11.97 7.73 -6.94
N VAL A 81 13.16 8.24 -6.64
CA VAL A 81 13.33 9.59 -6.06
C VAL A 81 12.83 10.68 -7.01
N GLU A 82 13.09 10.52 -8.29
CA GLU A 82 12.58 11.40 -9.34
C GLU A 82 11.05 11.34 -9.40
N ALA A 83 10.47 10.13 -9.33
CA ALA A 83 9.03 9.94 -9.33
C ALA A 83 8.36 10.68 -8.15
N VAL A 84 8.90 10.57 -6.94
CA VAL A 84 8.38 11.30 -5.76
C VAL A 84 8.47 12.81 -5.94
N PHE A 85 9.62 13.30 -6.38
CA PHE A 85 9.86 14.73 -6.58
C PHE A 85 8.93 15.32 -7.65
N GLN A 86 8.79 14.62 -8.76
CA GLN A 86 7.92 15.05 -9.89
C GLN A 86 6.44 14.95 -9.55
N ALA A 87 6.04 13.88 -8.82
CA ALA A 87 4.63 13.64 -8.49
C ALA A 87 4.10 14.62 -7.44
N GLY A 88 4.93 14.98 -6.46
CA GLY A 88 4.52 15.84 -5.34
C GLY A 88 3.71 15.09 -4.27
N GLU A 89 3.44 15.79 -3.16
CA GLU A 89 2.81 15.19 -1.97
C GLU A 89 1.35 14.78 -2.19
N ASP A 90 0.63 15.45 -3.09
CA ASP A 90 -0.79 15.17 -3.38
C ASP A 90 -1.01 14.13 -4.50
N ALA A 91 0.03 13.44 -4.91
CA ALA A 91 -0.07 12.46 -6.00
C ALA A 91 -0.82 11.19 -5.57
N TRP A 92 -1.48 10.57 -6.54
CA TRP A 92 -2.22 9.32 -6.41
C TRP A 92 -1.46 8.17 -7.05
N ILE A 93 -1.08 7.20 -6.26
CA ILE A 93 -0.43 5.96 -6.70
C ILE A 93 -1.52 5.01 -7.19
N ILE A 94 -1.46 4.65 -8.47
CA ILE A 94 -2.50 3.84 -9.13
C ILE A 94 -2.02 2.48 -9.63
N GLY A 95 -0.79 2.12 -9.28
CA GLY A 95 -0.28 0.76 -9.51
C GLY A 95 0.94 0.66 -10.42
N GLY A 96 1.42 -0.56 -10.73
CA GLY A 96 1.00 -1.86 -10.20
C GLY A 96 1.72 -2.26 -8.91
N GLU A 97 1.77 -3.57 -8.67
CA GLU A 97 2.29 -4.17 -7.43
C GLU A 97 3.63 -3.56 -6.97
N SER A 98 4.64 -3.53 -7.83
CA SER A 98 5.97 -2.99 -7.47
C SER A 98 5.94 -1.50 -7.12
N VAL A 99 5.03 -0.73 -7.72
CA VAL A 99 4.85 0.69 -7.45
C VAL A 99 4.12 0.87 -6.13
N TYR A 100 3.06 0.10 -5.86
CA TYR A 100 2.39 0.11 -4.56
C TYR A 100 3.38 -0.23 -3.43
N ARG A 101 4.08 -1.37 -3.50
CA ARG A 101 5.05 -1.78 -2.48
C ARG A 101 6.11 -0.71 -2.19
N ARG A 102 6.56 0.01 -3.22
CA ARG A 102 7.61 1.02 -3.10
C ARG A 102 7.14 2.32 -2.46
N PHE A 103 5.95 2.79 -2.81
CA PHE A 103 5.48 4.12 -2.42
C PHE A 103 4.44 4.11 -1.30
N LEU A 104 3.91 2.94 -0.93
CA LEU A 104 2.97 2.79 0.19
C LEU A 104 3.48 3.44 1.49
N PRO A 105 4.77 3.31 1.89
CA PRO A 105 5.29 3.97 3.09
C PRO A 105 5.26 5.51 3.03
N LEU A 106 5.01 6.11 1.88
CA LEU A 106 4.91 7.56 1.70
C LEU A 106 3.44 8.03 1.62
N CYS A 107 2.49 7.12 1.79
CA CYS A 107 1.07 7.44 1.69
C CYS A 107 0.52 7.84 3.06
N ASP A 108 -0.25 8.93 3.06
CA ASP A 108 -1.00 9.41 4.23
C ASP A 108 -2.37 8.71 4.33
N ARG A 109 -2.85 8.16 3.22
CA ARG A 109 -4.14 7.45 3.12
C ARG A 109 -4.16 6.51 1.93
N VAL A 110 -4.84 5.38 2.10
CA VAL A 110 -5.03 4.37 1.06
C VAL A 110 -6.53 4.08 0.89
N TYR A 111 -6.99 4.14 -0.36
CA TYR A 111 -8.37 3.92 -0.75
C TYR A 111 -8.50 2.55 -1.41
N ILE A 112 -9.15 1.62 -0.74
CA ILE A 112 -9.32 0.25 -1.24
C ILE A 112 -10.79 -0.03 -1.55
N THR A 113 -11.02 -0.64 -2.71
CA THR A 113 -12.28 -1.31 -3.00
C THR A 113 -12.06 -2.81 -2.79
N LYS A 114 -12.56 -3.35 -1.68
CA LYS A 114 -12.50 -4.79 -1.38
C LYS A 114 -13.63 -5.51 -2.13
N ILE A 115 -13.29 -6.43 -3.01
CA ILE A 115 -14.23 -7.24 -3.79
C ILE A 115 -14.26 -8.64 -3.17
N LEU A 116 -15.44 -9.09 -2.73
CA LEU A 116 -15.64 -10.34 -2.00
C LEU A 116 -15.74 -11.54 -2.98
N ALA A 117 -14.72 -11.68 -3.81
CA ALA A 117 -14.59 -12.76 -4.79
C ALA A 117 -13.11 -13.09 -4.98
N ASP A 118 -12.79 -14.24 -5.54
CA ASP A 118 -11.45 -14.64 -5.95
C ASP A 118 -11.27 -14.40 -7.45
N GLY A 119 -10.36 -13.49 -7.80
CA GLY A 119 -10.03 -13.16 -9.19
C GLY A 119 -8.89 -13.99 -9.78
N HIS A 120 -8.32 -14.92 -9.01
CA HIS A 120 -7.14 -15.71 -9.40
C HIS A 120 -5.98 -14.85 -9.88
N ALA A 121 -5.64 -13.82 -9.08
CA ALA A 121 -4.66 -12.80 -9.40
C ALA A 121 -3.24 -13.36 -9.58
N ASP A 122 -2.44 -12.67 -10.37
CA ASP A 122 -0.98 -12.84 -10.50
C ASP A 122 -0.18 -11.60 -10.06
N ALA A 123 -0.89 -10.51 -9.71
CA ALA A 123 -0.33 -9.29 -9.14
C ALA A 123 -1.13 -8.88 -7.90
N PHE A 124 -0.44 -8.40 -6.84
CA PHE A 124 -1.04 -8.19 -5.54
C PHE A 124 -0.73 -6.81 -4.96
N PHE A 125 -1.67 -6.25 -4.23
CA PHE A 125 -1.46 -5.13 -3.32
C PHE A 125 -0.95 -5.69 -1.98
N PRO A 126 -0.12 -4.95 -1.21
CA PRO A 126 0.22 -5.35 0.16
C PRO A 126 -1.03 -5.53 1.01
N ASP A 127 -1.06 -6.60 1.82
CA ASP A 127 -2.17 -6.87 2.73
C ASP A 127 -2.14 -5.88 3.90
N LEU A 128 -3.02 -4.88 3.87
CA LEU A 128 -3.10 -3.86 4.92
C LEU A 128 -3.83 -4.35 6.18
N ASP A 129 -4.62 -5.41 6.08
CA ASP A 129 -5.28 -5.99 7.26
C ASP A 129 -4.29 -6.76 8.14
N ALA A 130 -3.24 -7.31 7.52
CA ALA A 130 -2.17 -8.01 8.21
C ALA A 130 -0.98 -7.10 8.59
N ASP A 131 -0.93 -5.88 8.08
CA ASP A 131 0.18 -4.95 8.32
C ASP A 131 -0.14 -4.02 9.51
N PRO A 132 0.57 -4.15 10.66
CA PRO A 132 0.32 -3.33 11.85
C PRO A 132 0.62 -1.83 11.63
N GLN A 133 1.27 -1.45 10.54
CA GLN A 133 1.53 -0.05 10.20
C GLN A 133 0.28 0.67 9.68
N TRP A 134 -0.78 -0.06 9.37
CA TRP A 134 -2.02 0.47 8.83
C TRP A 134 -3.21 0.15 9.72
N GLN A 135 -4.17 1.06 9.74
CA GLN A 135 -5.47 0.86 10.40
C GLN A 135 -6.61 1.35 9.52
N VAL A 136 -7.76 0.74 9.66
CA VAL A 136 -8.99 1.19 9.00
C VAL A 136 -9.43 2.51 9.63
N ASP A 137 -9.62 3.53 8.80
CA ASP A 137 -10.17 4.83 9.18
C ASP A 137 -11.68 4.88 8.95
N SER A 138 -12.13 4.35 7.80
CA SER A 138 -13.54 4.26 7.47
C SER A 138 -13.82 3.10 6.53
N GLU A 139 -15.06 2.59 6.60
CA GLU A 139 -15.56 1.58 5.69
C GLU A 139 -17.03 1.86 5.35
N SER A 140 -17.43 1.54 4.12
CA SER A 140 -18.82 1.61 3.68
C SER A 140 -19.59 0.36 4.07
N GLU A 141 -20.91 0.37 3.89
CA GLU A 141 -21.68 -0.85 3.81
C GLU A 141 -21.23 -1.71 2.62
N ILE A 142 -21.52 -3.02 2.70
CA ILE A 142 -21.29 -3.93 1.58
C ILE A 142 -22.35 -3.66 0.51
N MET A 143 -21.89 -3.38 -0.69
CA MET A 143 -22.73 -3.13 -1.88
C MET A 143 -22.63 -4.30 -2.86
N GLU A 144 -23.52 -4.31 -3.83
CA GLU A 144 -23.53 -5.34 -4.89
C GLU A 144 -23.76 -4.70 -6.26
N GLU A 145 -22.99 -5.12 -7.25
CA GLU A 145 -23.15 -4.77 -8.66
C GLU A 145 -22.88 -6.01 -9.50
N ASP A 146 -23.82 -6.39 -10.37
CA ASP A 146 -23.74 -7.55 -11.28
C ASP A 146 -23.33 -8.88 -10.59
N GLY A 147 -23.83 -9.09 -9.36
CA GLY A 147 -23.54 -10.28 -8.57
C GLY A 147 -22.19 -10.25 -7.83
N LEU A 148 -21.43 -9.18 -7.96
CA LEU A 148 -20.19 -8.94 -7.22
C LEU A 148 -20.48 -8.08 -5.99
N ARG A 149 -20.14 -8.60 -4.81
CA ARG A 149 -20.22 -7.87 -3.55
C ARG A 149 -18.90 -7.15 -3.31
N TYR A 150 -18.97 -5.90 -2.90
CA TYR A 150 -17.79 -5.08 -2.65
C TYR A 150 -18.04 -4.07 -1.54
N GLN A 151 -16.94 -3.51 -1.01
CA GLN A 151 -16.95 -2.52 0.06
C GLN A 151 -15.82 -1.51 -0.19
N PHE A 152 -16.08 -0.22 0.08
CA PHE A 152 -15.04 0.80 0.10
C PHE A 152 -14.43 0.89 1.49
N VAL A 153 -13.13 0.80 1.59
CA VAL A 153 -12.37 0.89 2.84
C VAL A 153 -11.26 1.91 2.69
N GLU A 154 -11.09 2.76 3.68
CA GLU A 154 -9.99 3.72 3.73
C GLU A 154 -9.05 3.36 4.88
N TYR A 155 -7.76 3.37 4.60
CA TYR A 155 -6.72 3.10 5.57
C TYR A 155 -5.86 4.34 5.79
N VAL A 156 -5.39 4.50 7.02
CA VAL A 156 -4.40 5.51 7.43
C VAL A 156 -3.26 4.83 8.17
N PRO A 157 -2.08 5.46 8.24
CA PRO A 157 -1.01 4.95 9.09
C PRO A 157 -1.48 4.78 10.54
N ALA A 158 -1.11 3.67 11.16
CA ALA A 158 -1.39 3.43 12.57
C ALA A 158 -0.58 4.41 13.44
N PRO A 159 -1.09 4.85 14.61
CA PRO A 159 -0.33 5.67 15.54
C PRO A 159 0.97 4.98 15.97
N GLU A 160 2.06 5.74 16.15
CA GLU A 160 3.36 5.20 16.56
C GLU A 160 3.30 4.41 17.87
N GLU A 161 2.41 4.78 18.79
CA GLU A 161 2.19 4.05 20.04
C GLU A 161 1.73 2.59 19.84
N THR A 162 1.08 2.29 18.73
CA THR A 162 0.64 0.93 18.39
C THR A 162 1.79 0.05 17.92
N LEU A 163 2.88 0.66 17.46
CA LEU A 163 4.07 -0.02 16.93
C LEU A 163 5.14 -0.29 18.00
N LEU A 164 5.00 0.29 19.19
CA LEU A 164 5.92 0.02 20.30
C LEU A 164 5.54 -1.30 20.99
N PRO A 165 6.52 -2.15 21.35
CA PRO A 165 6.23 -3.33 22.17
C PRO A 165 5.62 -2.91 23.49
N SER A 166 4.57 -3.62 23.89
CA SER A 166 3.91 -3.38 25.18
C SER A 166 4.94 -3.44 26.33
N PRO A 167 4.93 -2.50 27.30
CA PRO A 167 5.88 -2.47 28.41
C PRO A 167 5.85 -3.72 29.33
N ALA A 168 5.05 -4.72 29.02
CA ALA A 168 4.95 -5.99 29.78
C ALA A 168 6.04 -7.02 29.43
N GLU A 169 6.93 -6.77 28.47
CA GLU A 169 8.06 -7.67 28.11
C GLU A 169 9.44 -7.15 28.56
N GLU A 170 9.50 -6.17 29.46
CA GLU A 170 10.74 -5.95 30.22
C GLU A 170 10.97 -7.17 31.12
N THR A 171 11.64 -8.17 30.57
CA THR A 171 12.30 -9.24 31.34
C THR A 171 13.10 -8.60 32.43
N GLN A 172 12.71 -8.85 33.70
CA GLN A 172 13.51 -8.55 34.86
C GLN A 172 14.92 -9.14 34.62
N GLU A 173 15.87 -8.30 34.34
CA GLU A 173 17.28 -8.69 34.44
C GLU A 173 17.52 -9.25 35.86
N PRO A 174 18.12 -10.44 36.02
CA PRO A 174 18.49 -10.90 37.33
C PRO A 174 19.48 -9.92 37.98
N PRO A 175 19.38 -9.67 39.28
CA PRO A 175 20.23 -8.68 39.96
C PRO A 175 21.69 -9.00 39.75
N LEU A 176 22.46 -8.07 39.28
CA LEU A 176 23.86 -8.15 38.85
C LEU A 176 24.84 -8.38 40.02
N PHE A 177 24.36 -8.53 41.26
CA PHE A 177 25.19 -8.79 42.45
C PHE A 177 24.44 -9.70 43.44
N ALA A 178 24.81 -10.97 43.45
CA ALA A 178 24.64 -11.80 44.64
C ALA A 178 25.82 -11.48 45.59
N PRO A 179 25.59 -11.12 46.86
CA PRO A 179 26.69 -11.00 47.81
C PRO A 179 27.35 -12.37 48.03
N PRO A 180 28.70 -12.45 48.21
CA PRO A 180 29.38 -13.72 48.43
C PRO A 180 28.91 -14.34 49.73
N ALA A 181 28.60 -15.63 49.66
CA ALA A 181 28.27 -16.46 50.81
C ALA A 181 29.42 -16.46 51.84
N ASP A 182 29.01 -16.26 53.06
CA ASP A 182 29.62 -16.41 54.34
C ASP A 182 31.03 -17.07 54.39
N PHE A 183 32.05 -16.27 54.78
CA PHE A 183 33.37 -16.73 55.20
C PHE A 183 33.36 -16.92 56.72
N SER A 184 32.62 -17.90 57.22
CA SER A 184 32.74 -18.33 58.62
C SER A 184 33.14 -19.81 58.69
N ALA A 185 34.41 -20.09 58.35
CA ALA A 185 35.00 -21.37 58.74
C ALA A 185 36.52 -21.35 58.47
N PHE A 186 37.29 -20.63 59.26
CA PHE A 186 38.72 -21.00 59.53
C PHE A 186 39.13 -20.40 60.85
N SER A 187 38.68 -21.11 61.93
CA SER A 187 39.33 -21.08 63.23
C SER A 187 39.93 -22.47 63.47
N GLY A 188 41.22 -22.50 63.50
CA GLY A 188 41.86 -23.73 63.90
C GLY A 188 43.31 -23.89 63.41
N PHE A 189 44.23 -23.61 64.35
CA PHE A 189 45.70 -23.79 64.50
C PHE A 189 46.55 -22.59 64.17
#